data_bc9fdb1ce50c3d456c4a86b08e799702
#
_entry.id   bc9fdb1ce50c3d456c4a86b08e799702
#
_cell.length_a   1.000
_cell.length_b   1.000
_cell.length_c   1.000
_cell.angle_alpha   90.00
_cell.angle_beta   90.00
_cell.angle_gamma   90.00
#
_symmetry.space_group_name_H-M   'P 1'
#
loop_
_entity.id
_entity.type
_entity.pdbx_description
1 polymer ?
#
loop_
_entity_poly.entity_id
_entity_poly.type
_entity_poly.pdbx_seq_one_letter_code
_entity_poly.pdbx_strand_id
1 'polypeptide(L)'
;ERYQSAHGIVHDLRECLQRRGIAAAHDFVLASRDVSARFQVPKRLYGRTALLAQLEGRVEACAAGGRAIVLISGYTGVGKSSLVHELRRAVLERNGHFASGKFDQYRRNPPHSALLQALRELVRQHLTEPGERLAALGLRLREQLGGYLGTLVRLLPELGLIVPDSGVTTTSQHRFDEQGRLHLFTRLIDALTEPGQALTLFLDDLQWADPASLGLIESLATHAGLPRLLLVGSYRHNEIG
;
A
#
# COMPACT_ATOMS: atom_id res chain seq x y z
N GLU A 1 -10.36 -10.36 15.56
CA GLU A 1 -11.62 -10.47 14.78
C GLU A 1 -12.70 -9.61 15.43
N ARG A 2 -13.55 -8.97 14.61
CA ARG A 2 -14.69 -8.17 15.10
C ARG A 2 -15.96 -8.99 15.03
N TYR A 3 -16.83 -8.89 16.03
CA TYR A 3 -18.18 -9.44 15.96
C TYR A 3 -18.94 -8.89 14.75
N GLN A 4 -19.65 -9.79 14.06
CA GLN A 4 -20.46 -9.48 12.88
C GLN A 4 -21.89 -9.07 13.26
N SER A 5 -22.31 -9.36 14.48
CA SER A 5 -23.66 -9.07 14.99
C SER A 5 -23.67 -8.74 16.46
N ALA A 6 -24.62 -7.90 16.87
CA ALA A 6 -24.88 -7.66 18.29
C ALA A 6 -25.35 -8.94 19.01
N HIS A 7 -25.95 -9.89 18.30
CA HIS A 7 -26.37 -11.17 18.84
C HIS A 7 -25.20 -12.02 19.30
N GLY A 8 -24.09 -12.06 18.54
CA GLY A 8 -22.86 -12.74 18.91
C GLY A 8 -22.29 -12.18 20.20
N ILE A 9 -22.21 -10.85 20.33
CA ILE A 9 -21.74 -10.18 21.54
C ILE A 9 -22.62 -10.53 22.76
N VAL A 10 -23.95 -10.44 22.60
CA VAL A 10 -24.91 -10.74 23.67
C VAL A 10 -24.82 -12.22 24.11
N HIS A 11 -24.62 -13.13 23.15
CA HIS A 11 -24.44 -14.55 23.48
C HIS A 11 -23.19 -14.76 24.33
N ASP A 12 -22.04 -14.25 23.90
CA ASP A 12 -20.77 -14.44 24.60
C ASP A 12 -20.77 -13.77 25.99
N LEU A 13 -21.38 -12.57 26.10
CA LEU A 13 -21.55 -11.93 27.39
C LEU A 13 -22.44 -12.74 28.36
N ARG A 14 -23.51 -13.40 27.86
CA ARG A 14 -24.35 -14.29 28.67
C ARG A 14 -23.58 -15.52 29.13
N GLU A 15 -22.78 -16.12 28.25
CA GLU A 15 -21.90 -17.24 28.58
C GLU A 15 -20.88 -16.83 29.67
N CYS A 16 -20.26 -15.66 29.53
CA CYS A 16 -19.35 -15.11 30.56
C CYS A 16 -20.06 -14.94 31.92
N LEU A 17 -21.28 -14.40 31.91
CA LEU A 17 -22.05 -14.21 33.13
C LEU A 17 -22.43 -15.54 33.81
N GLN A 18 -22.85 -16.54 33.04
CA GLN A 18 -23.20 -17.87 33.54
C GLN A 18 -22.00 -18.63 34.12
N ARG A 19 -20.81 -18.42 33.53
CA ARG A 19 -19.55 -19.05 33.96
C ARG A 19 -18.79 -18.25 35.03
N ARG A 20 -19.36 -17.18 35.52
CA ARG A 20 -18.74 -16.31 36.54
C ARG A 20 -18.55 -17.11 37.83
N GLY A 21 -17.28 -17.28 38.23
CA GLY A 21 -16.91 -18.06 39.43
C GLY A 21 -16.56 -19.54 39.21
N ILE A 22 -16.57 -20.04 37.96
CA ILE A 22 -16.14 -21.37 37.61
C ILE A 22 -14.68 -21.30 37.12
N ALA A 23 -13.80 -22.15 37.61
CA ALA A 23 -12.37 -22.17 37.27
C ALA A 23 -12.09 -22.37 35.74
N ALA A 24 -13.04 -22.97 35.02
CA ALA A 24 -13.00 -23.19 33.56
C ALA A 24 -13.61 -22.04 32.72
N ALA A 25 -13.76 -20.85 33.26
CA ALA A 25 -14.38 -19.71 32.57
C ALA A 25 -13.62 -19.20 31.31
N HIS A 26 -12.38 -19.67 31.13
CA HIS A 26 -11.51 -19.27 30.04
C HIS A 26 -11.58 -20.18 28.78
N ASP A 27 -12.34 -21.26 28.83
CA ASP A 27 -12.31 -22.33 27.81
C ASP A 27 -13.54 -22.32 26.89
N PHE A 28 -14.10 -21.19 26.53
CA PHE A 28 -15.13 -21.15 25.51
C PHE A 28 -14.69 -20.38 24.25
N VAL A 29 -15.18 -20.84 23.10
CA VAL A 29 -14.85 -20.24 21.81
C VAL A 29 -15.69 -18.97 21.62
N LEU A 30 -15.02 -17.82 21.63
CA LEU A 30 -15.65 -16.53 21.33
C LEU A 30 -16.26 -16.53 19.94
N ALA A 31 -17.36 -15.81 19.77
CA ALA A 31 -18.06 -15.63 18.49
C ALA A 31 -18.62 -16.92 17.89
N SER A 32 -18.76 -18.00 18.66
CA SER A 32 -19.26 -19.29 18.19
C SER A 32 -20.67 -19.24 17.60
N ARG A 33 -21.51 -18.28 18.03
CA ARG A 33 -22.85 -17.97 17.50
C ARG A 33 -22.96 -16.60 16.85
N ASP A 34 -21.84 -16.04 16.43
CA ASP A 34 -21.82 -14.75 15.72
C ASP A 34 -22.09 -14.97 14.24
N VAL A 35 -23.37 -15.07 13.90
CA VAL A 35 -23.82 -15.21 12.51
C VAL A 35 -24.29 -13.85 11.99
N SER A 36 -23.68 -13.38 10.92
CA SER A 36 -24.16 -12.19 10.23
C SER A 36 -25.53 -12.45 9.63
N ALA A 37 -26.54 -11.67 10.01
CA ALA A 37 -27.87 -11.71 9.38
C ALA A 37 -27.84 -11.14 7.94
N ARG A 38 -26.73 -10.56 7.50
CA ARG A 38 -26.54 -10.09 6.14
C ARG A 38 -25.87 -11.18 5.32
N PHE A 39 -26.45 -11.50 4.16
CA PHE A 39 -25.79 -12.32 3.17
C PHE A 39 -24.47 -11.65 2.79
N GLN A 40 -23.36 -12.20 3.28
CA GLN A 40 -22.03 -11.77 2.87
C GLN A 40 -21.60 -12.69 1.72
N VAL A 41 -21.54 -12.13 0.52
CA VAL A 41 -20.88 -12.83 -0.58
C VAL A 41 -19.44 -13.10 -0.14
N PRO A 42 -19.02 -14.37 -0.07
CA PRO A 42 -17.64 -14.69 0.29
C PRO A 42 -16.70 -13.92 -0.65
N LYS A 43 -15.82 -13.10 -0.10
CA LYS A 43 -14.80 -12.36 -0.89
C LYS A 43 -13.70 -13.29 -1.43
N ARG A 44 -13.87 -14.60 -1.35
CA ARG A 44 -12.93 -15.57 -1.92
C ARG A 44 -12.97 -15.53 -3.43
N LEU A 45 -11.81 -15.36 -4.02
CA LEU A 45 -11.61 -15.47 -5.47
C LEU A 45 -11.69 -16.94 -5.88
N TYR A 46 -12.84 -17.32 -6.46
CA TYR A 46 -12.97 -18.65 -7.05
C TYR A 46 -12.32 -18.66 -8.45
N GLY A 47 -11.57 -19.72 -8.77
CA GLY A 47 -10.99 -19.93 -10.10
C GLY A 47 -9.78 -19.07 -10.45
N ARG A 48 -9.18 -18.33 -9.51
CA ARG A 48 -7.99 -17.47 -9.77
C ARG A 48 -6.76 -17.82 -8.93
N THR A 49 -6.72 -19.01 -8.38
CA THR A 49 -5.63 -19.48 -7.53
C THR A 49 -4.28 -19.45 -8.26
N ALA A 50 -4.24 -19.86 -9.53
CA ALA A 50 -3.03 -19.83 -10.34
C ALA A 50 -2.52 -18.39 -10.58
N LEU A 51 -3.42 -17.44 -10.83
CA LEU A 51 -3.05 -16.04 -11.01
C LEU A 51 -2.54 -15.42 -9.72
N LEU A 52 -3.16 -15.73 -8.59
CA LEU A 52 -2.69 -15.27 -7.28
C LEU A 52 -1.31 -15.84 -6.97
N ALA A 53 -1.08 -17.13 -7.21
CA ALA A 53 0.23 -17.75 -7.02
C ALA A 53 1.33 -17.10 -7.89
N GLN A 54 1.01 -16.73 -9.14
CA GLN A 54 1.94 -15.97 -9.98
C GLN A 54 2.27 -14.60 -9.38
N LEU A 55 1.28 -13.88 -8.86
CA LEU A 55 1.50 -12.58 -8.22
C LEU A 55 2.33 -12.72 -6.93
N GLU A 56 2.05 -13.73 -6.12
CA GLU A 56 2.82 -14.05 -4.92
C GLU A 56 4.29 -14.37 -5.24
N GLY A 57 4.53 -15.16 -6.29
CA GLY A 57 5.90 -15.43 -6.78
C GLY A 57 6.61 -14.14 -7.23
N ARG A 58 5.90 -13.15 -7.78
CA ARG A 58 6.50 -11.85 -8.10
C ARG A 58 6.84 -11.04 -6.84
N VAL A 59 5.98 -11.08 -5.81
CA VAL A 59 6.28 -10.45 -4.51
C VAL A 59 7.55 -11.06 -3.90
N GLU A 60 7.68 -12.38 -3.91
CA GLU A 60 8.86 -13.09 -3.40
C GLU A 60 10.13 -12.73 -4.18
N ALA A 61 10.05 -12.70 -5.50
CA ALA A 61 11.18 -12.29 -6.35
C ALA A 61 11.59 -10.83 -6.06
N CYS A 62 10.62 -9.93 -5.82
CA CYS A 62 10.90 -8.55 -5.43
C CYS A 62 11.52 -8.47 -4.03
N ALA A 63 11.05 -9.23 -3.04
CA ALA A 63 11.65 -9.29 -1.72
C ALA A 63 13.12 -9.74 -1.76
N ALA A 64 13.46 -10.65 -2.68
CA ALA A 64 14.82 -11.12 -2.93
C ALA A 64 15.71 -10.09 -3.67
N GLY A 65 15.21 -8.88 -3.93
CA GLY A 65 15.96 -7.81 -4.60
C GLY A 65 15.58 -7.60 -6.08
N GLY A 66 14.63 -8.37 -6.59
CA GLY A 66 14.09 -8.19 -7.95
C GLY A 66 13.17 -6.99 -8.06
N ARG A 67 12.66 -6.78 -9.26
CA ARG A 67 11.58 -5.84 -9.55
C ARG A 67 10.66 -6.42 -10.61
N ALA A 68 9.41 -6.00 -10.60
CA ALA A 68 8.45 -6.41 -11.60
C ALA A 68 7.38 -5.34 -11.82
N ILE A 69 6.80 -5.36 -13.03
CA ILE A 69 5.56 -4.66 -13.33
C ILE A 69 4.50 -5.68 -13.71
N VAL A 70 3.30 -5.49 -13.22
CA VAL A 70 2.13 -6.32 -13.53
C VAL A 70 0.98 -5.40 -13.91
N LEU A 71 0.37 -5.68 -15.06
CA LEU A 71 -0.82 -4.99 -15.51
C LEU A 71 -2.03 -5.93 -15.43
N ILE A 72 -3.06 -5.50 -14.69
CA ILE A 72 -4.31 -6.22 -14.51
C ILE A 72 -5.38 -5.57 -15.37
N SER A 73 -5.75 -6.22 -16.47
CA SER A 73 -6.82 -5.75 -17.35
C SER A 73 -8.12 -6.52 -17.13
N GLY A 74 -9.22 -5.92 -17.49
CA GLY A 74 -10.53 -6.59 -17.49
C GLY A 74 -11.71 -5.64 -17.36
N TYR A 75 -12.89 -6.14 -17.68
CA TYR A 75 -14.13 -5.38 -17.57
C TYR A 75 -14.48 -5.00 -16.13
N THR A 76 -15.40 -4.05 -15.99
CA THR A 76 -15.97 -3.69 -14.67
C THR A 76 -16.66 -4.92 -14.05
N GLY A 77 -16.46 -5.13 -12.75
CA GLY A 77 -17.09 -6.25 -12.03
C GLY A 77 -16.38 -7.61 -12.17
N VAL A 78 -15.36 -7.75 -13.00
CA VAL A 78 -14.65 -9.04 -13.21
C VAL A 78 -13.84 -9.51 -12.00
N GLY A 79 -13.78 -8.73 -10.92
CA GLY A 79 -13.08 -9.08 -9.67
C GLY A 79 -11.62 -8.62 -9.60
N LYS A 80 -11.21 -7.57 -10.34
CA LYS A 80 -9.88 -6.97 -10.21
C LYS A 80 -9.58 -6.53 -8.77
N SER A 81 -10.53 -5.83 -8.15
CA SER A 81 -10.39 -5.35 -6.77
C SER A 81 -10.27 -6.48 -5.74
N SER A 82 -10.94 -7.60 -5.97
CA SER A 82 -10.81 -8.78 -5.11
C SER A 82 -9.44 -9.43 -5.24
N LEU A 83 -8.89 -9.48 -6.46
CA LEU A 83 -7.52 -9.98 -6.70
C LEU A 83 -6.48 -9.10 -6.00
N VAL A 84 -6.64 -7.78 -6.09
CA VAL A 84 -5.75 -6.81 -5.43
C VAL A 84 -5.85 -6.92 -3.90
N HIS A 85 -7.06 -7.19 -3.37
CA HIS A 85 -7.25 -7.41 -1.93
C HIS A 85 -6.50 -8.66 -1.44
N GLU A 86 -6.56 -9.77 -2.18
CA GLU A 86 -5.81 -10.98 -1.85
C GLU A 86 -4.29 -10.76 -1.99
N LEU A 87 -3.85 -10.04 -3.03
CA LEU A 87 -2.45 -9.65 -3.19
C LEU A 87 -1.96 -8.80 -2.01
N ARG A 88 -2.75 -7.81 -1.58
CA ARG A 88 -2.43 -7.00 -0.40
C ARG A 88 -2.21 -7.87 0.84
N ARG A 89 -3.11 -8.84 1.07
CA ARG A 89 -2.97 -9.79 2.19
C ARG A 89 -1.67 -10.58 2.08
N ALA A 90 -1.39 -11.14 0.91
CA ALA A 90 -0.18 -11.92 0.66
C ALA A 90 1.12 -11.13 0.86
N VAL A 91 1.13 -9.84 0.48
CA VAL A 91 2.26 -8.92 0.71
C VAL A 91 2.48 -8.67 2.20
N LEU A 92 1.40 -8.38 2.94
CA LEU A 92 1.48 -8.10 4.37
C LEU A 92 1.88 -9.34 5.20
N GLU A 93 1.39 -10.52 4.84
CA GLU A 93 1.79 -11.80 5.46
C GLU A 93 3.29 -12.10 5.29
N ARG A 94 3.93 -11.52 4.27
CA ARG A 94 5.37 -11.62 4.01
C ARG A 94 6.18 -10.41 4.53
N ASN A 95 5.59 -9.64 5.44
CA ASN A 95 6.18 -8.41 5.98
C ASN A 95 6.57 -7.37 4.90
N GLY A 96 5.93 -7.41 3.75
CA GLY A 96 6.07 -6.41 2.70
C GLY A 96 5.16 -5.20 2.92
N HIS A 97 5.42 -4.12 2.20
CA HIS A 97 4.57 -2.94 2.19
C HIS A 97 3.65 -2.93 0.98
N PHE A 98 2.40 -2.59 1.19
CA PHE A 98 1.42 -2.41 0.13
C PHE A 98 0.82 -1.01 0.23
N ALA A 99 0.98 -0.23 -0.83
CA ALA A 99 0.42 1.11 -0.91
C ALA A 99 -0.35 1.30 -2.23
N SER A 100 -1.42 2.08 -2.18
CA SER A 100 -2.32 2.23 -3.31
C SER A 100 -2.60 3.69 -3.67
N GLY A 101 -2.71 3.93 -4.97
CA GLY A 101 -3.16 5.20 -5.52
C GLY A 101 -4.16 4.98 -6.64
N LYS A 102 -5.04 5.95 -6.85
CA LYS A 102 -6.09 5.85 -7.85
C LYS A 102 -6.11 7.10 -8.73
N PHE A 103 -6.18 6.90 -10.04
CA PHE A 103 -6.48 7.96 -10.99
C PHE A 103 -7.99 8.20 -11.05
N ASP A 104 -8.38 9.47 -11.19
CA ASP A 104 -9.79 9.89 -11.17
C ASP A 104 -10.15 10.57 -12.50
N GLN A 105 -11.20 10.09 -13.14
CA GLN A 105 -11.70 10.61 -14.41
C GLN A 105 -12.18 12.07 -14.32
N TYR A 106 -12.77 12.44 -13.19
CA TYR A 106 -13.50 13.70 -13.03
C TYR A 106 -12.69 14.81 -12.35
N ARG A 107 -11.56 14.47 -11.76
CA ARG A 107 -10.70 15.45 -11.10
C ARG A 107 -9.51 15.77 -11.99
N ARG A 108 -9.32 17.05 -12.30
CA ARG A 108 -8.04 17.56 -12.81
C ARG A 108 -7.02 17.51 -11.67
N ASN A 109 -6.60 16.31 -11.31
CA ASN A 109 -5.58 16.13 -10.31
C ASN A 109 -4.24 16.65 -10.83
N PRO A 110 -3.38 17.22 -9.95
CA PRO A 110 -2.01 17.51 -10.32
C PRO A 110 -1.32 16.24 -10.86
N PRO A 111 -0.35 16.39 -11.78
CA PRO A 111 0.44 15.26 -12.24
C PRO A 111 1.00 14.44 -11.07
N HIS A 112 1.10 13.14 -11.25
CA HIS A 112 1.61 12.17 -10.26
C HIS A 112 0.75 12.01 -8.99
N SER A 113 -0.48 12.54 -8.96
CA SER A 113 -1.34 12.51 -7.76
C SER A 113 -1.60 11.11 -7.22
N ALA A 114 -1.84 10.12 -8.10
CA ALA A 114 -2.04 8.73 -7.68
C ALA A 114 -0.76 8.12 -7.06
N LEU A 115 0.41 8.40 -7.64
CA LEU A 115 1.68 7.96 -7.09
C LEU A 115 1.96 8.62 -5.73
N LEU A 116 1.72 9.93 -5.62
CA LEU A 116 1.83 10.66 -4.36
C LEU A 116 0.84 10.13 -3.30
N GLN A 117 -0.37 9.75 -3.71
CA GLN A 117 -1.34 9.10 -2.82
C GLN A 117 -0.81 7.77 -2.27
N ALA A 118 -0.26 6.92 -3.15
CA ALA A 118 0.34 5.65 -2.73
C ALA A 118 1.54 5.87 -1.77
N LEU A 119 2.44 6.80 -2.09
CA LEU A 119 3.57 7.12 -1.22
C LEU A 119 3.13 7.72 0.13
N ARG A 120 2.05 8.50 0.15
CA ARG A 120 1.46 9.00 1.40
C ARG A 120 0.91 7.87 2.25
N GLU A 121 0.24 6.89 1.65
CA GLU A 121 -0.22 5.67 2.35
C GLU A 121 0.98 4.92 2.94
N LEU A 122 2.06 4.76 2.18
CA LEU A 122 3.28 4.11 2.64
C LEU A 122 3.92 4.84 3.84
N VAL A 123 4.06 6.16 3.76
CA VAL A 123 4.59 6.97 4.88
C VAL A 123 3.71 6.82 6.13
N ARG A 124 2.40 6.80 5.97
CA ARG A 124 1.48 6.57 7.10
C ARG A 124 1.61 5.18 7.73
N GLN A 125 1.94 4.15 6.93
CA GLN A 125 2.24 2.82 7.48
C GLN A 125 3.48 2.88 8.37
N HIS A 126 4.56 3.52 7.93
CA HIS A 126 5.77 3.70 8.74
C HIS A 126 5.51 4.49 10.04
N LEU A 127 4.59 5.47 10.03
CA LEU A 127 4.23 6.21 11.24
C LEU A 127 3.59 5.33 12.34
N THR A 128 3.14 4.13 12.01
CA THR A 128 2.61 3.16 13.00
C THR A 128 3.68 2.23 13.57
N GLU A 129 4.92 2.32 13.09
CA GLU A 129 6.02 1.49 13.55
C GLU A 129 6.56 1.95 14.93
N PRO A 130 7.27 1.07 15.66
CA PRO A 130 7.93 1.43 16.91
C PRO A 130 8.91 2.61 16.72
N GLY A 131 9.03 3.47 17.75
CA GLY A 131 9.81 4.70 17.70
C GLY A 131 11.26 4.52 17.26
N GLU A 132 11.90 3.40 17.60
CA GLU A 132 13.28 3.10 17.18
C GLU A 132 13.39 2.92 15.65
N ARG A 133 12.43 2.21 15.03
CA ARG A 133 12.38 2.04 13.57
C ARG A 133 12.08 3.35 12.88
N LEU A 134 11.17 4.13 13.45
CA LEU A 134 10.83 5.45 12.93
C LEU A 134 12.03 6.40 12.98
N ALA A 135 12.82 6.37 14.05
CA ALA A 135 14.06 7.15 14.17
C ALA A 135 15.10 6.70 13.14
N ALA A 136 15.29 5.40 12.95
CA ALA A 136 16.19 4.84 11.93
C ALA A 136 15.77 5.26 10.51
N LEU A 137 14.46 5.20 10.21
CA LEU A 137 13.92 5.70 8.95
C LEU A 137 14.19 7.21 8.77
N GLY A 138 14.02 8.01 9.81
CA GLY A 138 14.32 9.44 9.79
C GLY A 138 15.78 9.74 9.44
N LEU A 139 16.71 8.93 9.95
CA LEU A 139 18.15 9.04 9.61
C LEU A 139 18.39 8.69 8.13
N ARG A 140 17.84 7.58 7.63
CA ARG A 140 17.95 7.18 6.22
C ARG A 140 17.38 8.25 5.28
N LEU A 141 16.22 8.81 5.60
CA LEU A 141 15.60 9.89 4.82
C LEU A 141 16.51 11.12 4.75
N ARG A 142 17.13 11.52 5.87
CA ARG A 142 18.07 12.65 5.88
C ARG A 142 19.34 12.36 5.05
N GLU A 143 19.88 11.17 5.18
CA GLU A 143 21.10 10.75 4.48
C GLU A 143 20.87 10.66 2.97
N GLN A 144 19.79 10.00 2.54
CA GLN A 144 19.55 9.73 1.12
C GLN A 144 18.95 10.93 0.38
N LEU A 145 18.13 11.74 1.04
CA LEU A 145 17.37 12.82 0.40
C LEU A 145 17.98 14.21 0.64
N GLY A 146 18.71 14.40 1.74
CA GLY A 146 19.46 15.62 2.01
C GLY A 146 18.66 16.89 1.71
N GLY A 147 19.19 17.76 0.84
CA GLY A 147 18.55 19.02 0.45
C GLY A 147 17.21 18.90 -0.26
N TYR A 148 16.81 17.70 -0.72
CA TYR A 148 15.50 17.47 -1.36
C TYR A 148 14.38 17.22 -0.36
N LEU A 149 14.71 16.96 0.90
CA LEU A 149 13.75 16.59 1.94
C LEU A 149 12.69 17.67 2.15
N GLY A 150 13.06 18.94 2.15
CA GLY A 150 12.12 20.04 2.27
C GLY A 150 11.11 20.12 1.12
N THR A 151 11.50 19.75 -0.10
CA THR A 151 10.61 19.68 -1.25
C THR A 151 9.65 18.48 -1.09
N LEU A 152 10.14 17.33 -0.62
CA LEU A 152 9.31 16.15 -0.38
C LEU A 152 8.31 16.36 0.76
N VAL A 153 8.67 17.04 1.83
CA VAL A 153 7.74 17.39 2.92
C VAL A 153 6.61 18.30 2.42
N ARG A 154 6.86 19.16 1.42
CA ARG A 154 5.77 19.95 0.80
C ARG A 154 4.83 19.08 -0.05
N LEU A 155 5.34 18.05 -0.71
CA LEU A 155 4.53 17.10 -1.50
C LEU A 155 3.83 16.06 -0.63
N LEU A 156 4.48 15.63 0.44
CA LEU A 156 4.06 14.60 1.39
C LEU A 156 4.28 15.13 2.82
N PRO A 157 3.35 15.94 3.35
CA PRO A 157 3.49 16.58 4.67
C PRO A 157 3.72 15.59 5.81
N GLU A 158 3.24 14.35 5.66
CA GLU A 158 3.42 13.28 6.63
C GLU A 158 4.89 12.94 6.89
N LEU A 159 5.78 13.16 5.91
CA LEU A 159 7.23 13.00 6.11
C LEU A 159 7.78 13.94 7.18
N GLY A 160 7.18 15.11 7.36
CA GLY A 160 7.56 16.06 8.42
C GLY A 160 7.34 15.51 9.82
N LEU A 161 6.46 14.51 10.01
CA LEU A 161 6.28 13.82 11.28
C LEU A 161 7.43 12.84 11.59
N ILE A 162 8.10 12.32 10.55
CA ILE A 162 9.27 11.44 10.69
C ILE A 162 10.57 12.26 10.84
N VAL A 163 10.64 13.40 10.17
CA VAL A 163 11.83 14.27 10.12
C VAL A 163 11.45 15.72 10.49
N PRO A 164 11.07 15.99 11.74
CA PRO A 164 10.55 17.29 12.17
C PRO A 164 11.54 18.46 11.92
N ASP A 165 12.85 18.18 11.99
CA ASP A 165 13.91 19.20 11.80
C ASP A 165 14.38 19.28 10.34
N SER A 166 13.57 18.86 9.39
CA SER A 166 13.96 18.80 7.96
C SER A 166 14.23 20.18 7.32
N GLY A 167 14.38 21.22 8.15
CA GLY A 167 14.75 22.57 7.75
C GLY A 167 14.03 22.95 6.44
N VAL A 168 12.73 23.26 6.51
CA VAL A 168 12.03 23.89 5.38
C VAL A 168 12.64 25.29 5.20
N THR A 169 13.90 25.32 4.79
CA THR A 169 14.46 26.54 4.25
C THR A 169 13.74 26.85 2.97
N THR A 170 12.95 27.88 3.00
CA THR A 170 12.05 28.42 2.00
C THR A 170 12.73 28.75 0.64
N THR A 171 13.96 28.33 0.41
CA THR A 171 14.83 28.95 -0.59
C THR A 171 15.02 28.16 -1.88
N SER A 172 14.46 26.97 -2.03
CA SER A 172 14.65 26.22 -3.28
C SER A 172 13.32 25.74 -3.86
N GLN A 173 12.70 26.58 -4.68
CA GLN A 173 11.74 26.12 -5.70
C GLN A 173 12.54 25.34 -6.76
N HIS A 174 13.00 24.14 -6.45
CA HIS A 174 13.56 23.27 -7.46
C HIS A 174 12.42 22.86 -8.41
N ARG A 175 12.38 23.49 -9.57
CA ARG A 175 11.64 22.94 -10.70
C ARG A 175 12.44 21.74 -11.19
N PHE A 176 12.01 20.56 -10.83
CA PHE A 176 12.60 19.35 -11.36
C PHE A 176 12.17 19.15 -12.79
N ASP A 177 13.12 18.91 -13.66
CA ASP A 177 12.88 18.25 -14.93
C ASP A 177 12.43 16.79 -14.70
N GLU A 178 12.16 16.07 -15.75
CA GLU A 178 11.68 14.68 -15.65
C GLU A 178 12.70 13.77 -14.97
N GLN A 179 13.98 13.93 -15.27
CA GLN A 179 15.07 13.14 -14.65
C GLN A 179 15.22 13.46 -13.16
N GLY A 180 15.14 14.73 -12.79
CA GLY A 180 15.19 15.13 -11.37
C GLY A 180 14.02 14.58 -10.57
N ARG A 181 12.82 14.54 -11.15
CA ARG A 181 11.65 13.89 -10.53
C ARG A 181 11.85 12.39 -10.36
N LEU A 182 12.28 11.69 -11.41
CA LEU A 182 12.58 10.27 -11.33
C LEU A 182 13.59 9.98 -10.22
N HIS A 183 14.67 10.73 -10.18
CA HIS A 183 15.70 10.58 -9.16
C HIS A 183 15.15 10.79 -7.74
N LEU A 184 14.32 11.81 -7.56
CA LEU A 184 13.69 12.13 -6.28
C LEU A 184 12.77 10.99 -5.79
N PHE A 185 11.88 10.50 -6.68
CA PHE A 185 10.98 9.39 -6.35
C PHE A 185 11.73 8.08 -6.10
N THR A 186 12.76 7.80 -6.90
CA THR A 186 13.63 6.62 -6.71
C THR A 186 14.28 6.63 -5.33
N ARG A 187 14.92 7.74 -4.95
CA ARG A 187 15.55 7.90 -3.66
C ARG A 187 14.56 7.78 -2.49
N LEU A 188 13.38 8.37 -2.63
CA LEU A 188 12.34 8.27 -1.61
C LEU A 188 11.86 6.84 -1.45
N ILE A 189 11.57 6.14 -2.55
CA ILE A 189 11.13 4.74 -2.52
C ILE A 189 12.21 3.85 -1.90
N ASP A 190 13.47 4.04 -2.27
CA ASP A 190 14.59 3.27 -1.70
C ASP A 190 14.74 3.52 -0.21
N ALA A 191 14.61 4.77 0.24
CA ALA A 191 14.67 5.11 1.67
C ALA A 191 13.52 4.50 2.50
N LEU A 192 12.34 4.36 1.88
CA LEU A 192 11.14 3.78 2.50
C LEU A 192 11.08 2.25 2.45
N THR A 193 12.03 1.58 1.78
CA THR A 193 12.07 0.11 1.67
C THR A 193 13.29 -0.46 2.38
N GLU A 194 13.10 -1.60 3.06
CA GLU A 194 14.19 -2.30 3.75
C GLU A 194 14.62 -3.57 3.00
N PRO A 195 15.88 -4.01 3.15
CA PRO A 195 16.30 -5.30 2.64
C PRO A 195 15.40 -6.44 3.13
N GLY A 196 15.00 -7.33 2.22
CA GLY A 196 14.11 -8.44 2.53
C GLY A 196 12.61 -8.11 2.52
N GLN A 197 12.24 -6.83 2.35
CA GLN A 197 10.84 -6.41 2.24
C GLN A 197 10.53 -5.97 0.81
N ALA A 198 9.44 -6.49 0.24
CA ALA A 198 8.94 -6.02 -1.06
C ALA A 198 8.00 -4.81 -0.85
N LEU A 199 8.19 -3.78 -1.66
CA LEU A 199 7.19 -2.73 -1.81
C LEU A 199 6.30 -3.02 -3.00
N THR A 200 5.00 -3.14 -2.77
CA THR A 200 4.00 -3.23 -3.82
C THR A 200 3.26 -1.89 -3.91
N LEU A 201 3.42 -1.20 -5.04
CA LEU A 201 2.67 0.00 -5.39
C LEU A 201 1.54 -0.37 -6.35
N PHE A 202 0.31 -0.28 -5.91
CA PHE A 202 -0.88 -0.51 -6.73
C PHE A 202 -1.45 0.81 -7.25
N LEU A 203 -1.56 0.94 -8.56
CA LEU A 203 -2.11 2.11 -9.24
C LEU A 203 -3.37 1.72 -10.01
N ASP A 204 -4.51 2.18 -9.51
CA ASP A 204 -5.83 1.85 -10.05
C ASP A 204 -6.27 2.82 -11.14
N ASP A 205 -7.05 2.32 -12.07
CA ASP A 205 -7.67 3.07 -13.16
C ASP A 205 -6.65 3.83 -14.04
N LEU A 206 -5.57 3.15 -14.47
CA LEU A 206 -4.49 3.73 -15.31
C LEU A 206 -4.99 4.37 -16.60
N GLN A 207 -6.16 4.00 -17.13
CA GLN A 207 -6.76 4.65 -18.29
C GLN A 207 -7.03 6.16 -18.09
N TRP A 208 -7.06 6.63 -16.84
CA TRP A 208 -7.23 8.04 -16.48
C TRP A 208 -5.93 8.74 -16.09
N ALA A 209 -4.79 8.05 -16.27
CA ALA A 209 -3.49 8.63 -15.95
C ALA A 209 -3.09 9.69 -16.96
N ASP A 210 -2.53 10.79 -16.46
CA ASP A 210 -1.93 11.81 -17.31
C ASP A 210 -0.59 11.34 -17.91
N PRO A 211 -0.17 11.88 -19.07
CA PRO A 211 1.06 11.47 -19.74
C PRO A 211 2.31 11.58 -18.86
N ALA A 212 2.41 12.62 -18.01
CA ALA A 212 3.56 12.79 -17.12
C ALA A 212 3.61 11.71 -16.03
N SER A 213 2.44 11.31 -15.51
CA SER A 213 2.34 10.17 -14.58
C SER A 213 2.73 8.85 -15.23
N LEU A 214 2.25 8.59 -16.46
CA LEU A 214 2.62 7.38 -17.21
C LEU A 214 4.12 7.31 -17.48
N GLY A 215 4.73 8.41 -17.95
CA GLY A 215 6.18 8.48 -18.18
C GLY A 215 6.99 8.23 -16.91
N LEU A 216 6.55 8.76 -15.77
CA LEU A 216 7.22 8.49 -14.49
C LEU A 216 7.06 7.02 -14.04
N ILE A 217 5.86 6.42 -14.20
CA ILE A 217 5.60 5.01 -13.88
C ILE A 217 6.48 4.11 -14.75
N GLU A 218 6.56 4.36 -16.05
CA GLU A 218 7.41 3.64 -16.99
C GLU A 218 8.89 3.75 -16.58
N SER A 219 9.33 4.97 -16.27
CA SER A 219 10.69 5.23 -15.83
C SER A 219 11.02 4.49 -14.52
N LEU A 220 10.13 4.50 -13.52
CA LEU A 220 10.28 3.74 -12.27
C LEU A 220 10.32 2.23 -12.53
N ALA A 221 9.47 1.73 -13.43
CA ALA A 221 9.40 0.30 -13.78
C ALA A 221 10.69 -0.20 -14.45
N THR A 222 11.36 0.65 -15.23
CA THR A 222 12.58 0.30 -15.99
C THR A 222 13.86 0.68 -15.25
N HIS A 223 13.79 1.53 -14.23
CA HIS A 223 14.97 2.06 -13.54
C HIS A 223 15.72 0.99 -12.76
N ALA A 224 17.00 0.75 -13.11
CA ALA A 224 17.81 -0.30 -12.52
C ALA A 224 18.09 -0.12 -11.01
N GLY A 225 18.00 1.10 -10.51
CA GLY A 225 18.31 1.48 -9.11
C GLY A 225 17.16 1.31 -8.12
N LEU A 226 16.05 0.67 -8.49
CA LEU A 226 14.93 0.38 -7.59
C LEU A 226 14.75 -1.13 -7.41
N PRO A 227 15.54 -1.78 -6.56
CA PRO A 227 15.28 -3.16 -6.16
C PRO A 227 14.02 -3.23 -5.30
N ARG A 228 13.46 -4.44 -5.19
CA ARG A 228 12.34 -4.78 -4.27
C ARG A 228 11.02 -4.09 -4.59
N LEU A 229 10.84 -3.53 -5.80
CA LEU A 229 9.62 -2.85 -6.21
C LEU A 229 8.75 -3.74 -7.12
N LEU A 230 7.50 -3.95 -6.71
CA LEU A 230 6.43 -4.49 -7.54
C LEU A 230 5.45 -3.37 -7.87
N LEU A 231 5.43 -2.93 -9.13
CA LEU A 231 4.41 -2.03 -9.64
C LEU A 231 3.22 -2.84 -10.17
N VAL A 232 2.04 -2.57 -9.67
CA VAL A 232 0.81 -3.23 -10.12
C VAL A 232 -0.13 -2.15 -10.62
N GLY A 233 -0.44 -2.18 -11.92
CA GLY A 233 -1.40 -1.27 -12.53
C GLY A 233 -2.70 -1.99 -12.86
N SER A 234 -3.85 -1.34 -12.65
CA SER A 234 -5.13 -1.84 -13.18
C SER A 234 -5.70 -0.87 -14.21
N TYR A 235 -6.36 -1.43 -15.22
CA TYR A 235 -7.09 -0.65 -16.20
C TYR A 235 -8.31 -1.39 -16.73
N ARG A 236 -9.23 -0.63 -17.34
CA ARG A 236 -10.44 -1.17 -17.96
C ARG A 236 -10.24 -1.28 -19.46
N HIS A 237 -10.40 -2.48 -19.98
CA HIS A 237 -10.15 -2.79 -21.39
C HIS A 237 -11.06 -2.02 -22.36
N ASN A 238 -12.28 -1.70 -21.93
CA ASN A 238 -13.28 -0.98 -22.73
C ASN A 238 -13.17 0.56 -22.67
N GLU A 239 -12.23 1.10 -21.90
CA GLU A 239 -12.05 2.53 -21.72
C GLU A 239 -10.69 3.02 -22.30
N ILE A 240 -9.97 2.14 -22.99
CA ILE A 240 -8.78 2.48 -23.76
C ILE A 240 -9.21 2.64 -25.21
N GLY A 241 -9.30 3.90 -25.68
CA GLY A 241 -9.58 4.27 -27.07
C GLY A 241 -8.31 4.53 -27.85
#